data_8db6916d9a8ca9bef6b4c408d993e166
#
_entry.id   8db6916d9a8ca9bef6b4c408d993e166
#
_cell.length_a   1.000
_cell.length_b   1.000
_cell.length_c   1.000
_cell.angle_alpha   90.00
_cell.angle_beta   90.00
_cell.angle_gamma   90.00
#
_symmetry.space_group_name_H-M   'P 1'
#
loop_
_entity.id
_entity.type
_entity.pdbx_description
1 polymer ?
#
loop_
_entity_poly.entity_id
_entity_poly.type
_entity_poly.pdbx_seq_one_letter_code
_entity_poly.pdbx_strand_id
1 'polypeptide(L)'
;MRLLAQQVARHHVPQVAVYDEAAVPALHEALEEVGARYTQIQAGPQAVNAIAGSGADLVLNGITGSVGLEPSIAALRAGSQLALANKESVVAGGHLLFGAQVRDDQINPVDSEHSAIWQSLRSGTHAEVSRLVVTASGGPFRGWKRADMSDITPEQALNHPTWHMGPVVTINSSTLMNKGLEVIEASRLFDVAPDRIVVTVHPQSIAVSYTHLTLPTIA
;
A
#
# COMPACT_ATOMS: atom_id res chain seq x y z
N MET A 1 5.32 12.29 -18.10
CA MET A 1 4.02 12.19 -18.79
C MET A 1 3.94 11.02 -19.80
N ARG A 2 4.98 10.69 -20.58
CA ARG A 2 4.91 9.63 -21.59
C ARG A 2 4.44 8.27 -21.08
N LEU A 3 4.98 7.78 -19.92
CA LEU A 3 4.54 6.50 -19.36
C LEU A 3 3.06 6.53 -18.98
N LEU A 4 2.58 7.62 -18.35
CA LEU A 4 1.17 7.79 -18.00
C LEU A 4 0.27 7.75 -19.25
N ALA A 5 0.66 8.46 -20.30
CA ALA A 5 -0.09 8.46 -21.57
C ALA A 5 -0.13 7.07 -22.21
N GLN A 6 0.97 6.31 -22.20
CA GLN A 6 1.00 4.93 -22.67
C GLN A 6 0.06 4.01 -21.86
N GLN A 7 0.03 4.16 -20.54
CA GLN A 7 -0.90 3.42 -19.68
C GLN A 7 -2.35 3.79 -19.98
N VAL A 8 -2.64 5.08 -20.13
CA VAL A 8 -3.97 5.57 -20.52
C VAL A 8 -4.44 4.95 -21.84
N ALA A 9 -3.60 5.00 -22.87
CA ALA A 9 -3.94 4.42 -24.18
C ALA A 9 -4.14 2.90 -24.11
N ARG A 10 -3.22 2.21 -23.41
CA ARG A 10 -3.26 0.74 -23.26
C ARG A 10 -4.53 0.26 -22.57
N HIS A 11 -5.02 1.00 -21.59
CA HIS A 11 -6.16 0.61 -20.76
C HIS A 11 -7.44 1.38 -21.10
N HIS A 12 -7.43 2.21 -22.14
CA HIS A 12 -8.57 3.04 -22.56
C HIS A 12 -9.17 3.87 -21.40
N VAL A 13 -8.27 4.48 -20.60
CA VAL A 13 -8.65 5.21 -19.40
C VAL A 13 -9.40 6.50 -19.78
N PRO A 14 -10.65 6.71 -19.32
CA PRO A 14 -11.45 7.87 -19.72
C PRO A 14 -11.03 9.17 -19.00
N GLN A 15 -10.43 9.07 -17.82
CA GLN A 15 -10.04 10.21 -17.00
C GLN A 15 -8.67 10.00 -16.37
N VAL A 16 -7.88 11.06 -16.28
CA VAL A 16 -6.58 11.05 -15.62
C VAL A 16 -6.43 12.31 -14.76
N ALA A 17 -5.80 12.17 -13.61
CA ALA A 17 -5.52 13.29 -12.72
C ALA A 17 -4.02 13.51 -12.57
N VAL A 18 -3.61 14.77 -12.56
CA VAL A 18 -2.26 15.21 -12.21
C VAL A 18 -2.32 16.26 -11.11
N TYR A 19 -1.46 16.11 -10.09
CA TYR A 19 -1.41 17.06 -8.98
C TYR A 19 -0.86 18.42 -9.42
N ASP A 20 0.19 18.40 -10.24
CA ASP A 20 0.86 19.61 -10.75
C ASP A 20 0.18 20.09 -12.02
N GLU A 21 -0.47 21.24 -11.95
CA GLU A 21 -1.11 21.89 -13.10
C GLU A 21 -0.12 22.24 -14.22
N ALA A 22 1.14 22.52 -13.88
CA ALA A 22 2.18 22.80 -14.86
C ALA A 22 2.51 21.58 -15.75
N ALA A 23 2.13 20.37 -15.32
CA ALA A 23 2.33 19.15 -16.10
C ALA A 23 1.26 18.93 -17.19
N VAL A 24 0.16 19.68 -17.19
CA VAL A 24 -0.97 19.49 -18.12
C VAL A 24 -0.58 19.61 -19.59
N PRO A 25 0.17 20.64 -20.03
CA PRO A 25 0.56 20.74 -21.44
C PRO A 25 1.37 19.52 -21.92
N ALA A 26 2.35 19.07 -21.12
CA ALA A 26 3.18 17.92 -21.44
C ALA A 26 2.40 16.59 -21.43
N LEU A 27 1.36 16.50 -20.59
CA LEU A 27 0.48 15.33 -20.57
C LEU A 27 -0.43 15.33 -21.80
N HIS A 28 -0.96 16.49 -22.16
CA HIS A 28 -1.82 16.66 -23.34
C HIS A 28 -1.09 16.25 -24.63
N GLU A 29 0.12 16.75 -24.83
CA GLU A 29 0.99 16.38 -25.95
C GLU A 29 1.25 14.86 -25.97
N ALA A 30 1.60 14.28 -24.83
CA ALA A 30 1.88 12.84 -24.73
C ALA A 30 0.63 11.98 -25.02
N LEU A 31 -0.58 12.42 -24.62
CA LEU A 31 -1.84 11.74 -24.94
C LEU A 31 -2.15 11.83 -26.45
N GLU A 32 -1.87 12.96 -27.08
CA GLU A 32 -2.00 13.10 -28.54
C GLU A 32 -1.08 12.16 -29.29
N GLU A 33 0.20 12.05 -28.89
CA GLU A 33 1.19 11.16 -29.50
C GLU A 33 0.75 9.68 -29.50
N VAL A 34 0.01 9.25 -28.45
CA VAL A 34 -0.48 7.87 -28.34
C VAL A 34 -1.94 7.66 -28.80
N GLY A 35 -2.57 8.71 -29.38
CA GLY A 35 -3.93 8.64 -29.89
C GLY A 35 -5.02 8.61 -28.82
N ALA A 36 -4.72 9.04 -27.59
CA ALA A 36 -5.65 9.02 -26.44
C ALA A 36 -6.29 10.38 -26.15
N ARG A 37 -6.67 11.14 -27.20
CA ARG A 37 -7.33 12.47 -27.09
C ARG A 37 -8.71 12.42 -26.41
N TYR A 38 -9.31 11.25 -26.30
CA TYR A 38 -10.60 11.04 -25.63
C TYR A 38 -10.51 11.18 -24.10
N THR A 39 -9.31 11.12 -23.54
CA THR A 39 -9.10 11.14 -22.09
C THR A 39 -9.23 12.54 -21.52
N GLN A 40 -10.09 12.70 -20.52
CA GLN A 40 -10.22 13.94 -19.77
C GLN A 40 -9.09 14.11 -18.75
N ILE A 41 -8.45 15.27 -18.77
CA ILE A 41 -7.40 15.61 -17.79
C ILE A 41 -8.03 16.45 -16.68
N GLN A 42 -7.87 16.01 -15.44
CA GLN A 42 -8.11 16.81 -14.24
C GLN A 42 -6.75 17.22 -13.66
N ALA A 43 -6.63 18.43 -13.14
CA ALA A 43 -5.38 18.95 -12.61
C ALA A 43 -5.56 19.73 -11.31
N GLY A 44 -4.49 19.81 -10.54
CA GLY A 44 -4.45 20.54 -9.28
C GLY A 44 -4.58 19.66 -8.04
N PRO A 45 -4.45 20.26 -6.84
CA PRO A 45 -4.39 19.55 -5.58
C PRO A 45 -5.59 18.63 -5.29
N GLN A 46 -6.79 18.99 -5.78
CA GLN A 46 -8.02 18.23 -5.55
C GLN A 46 -8.33 17.21 -6.66
N ALA A 47 -7.58 17.21 -7.75
CA ALA A 47 -7.88 16.35 -8.90
C ALA A 47 -7.75 14.86 -8.56
N VAL A 48 -6.75 14.48 -7.76
CA VAL A 48 -6.56 13.09 -7.32
C VAL A 48 -7.70 12.64 -6.39
N ASN A 49 -8.14 13.51 -5.49
CA ASN A 49 -9.28 13.23 -4.61
C ASN A 49 -10.58 13.10 -5.41
N ALA A 50 -10.79 13.97 -6.39
CA ALA A 50 -11.98 13.94 -7.25
C ALA A 50 -12.07 12.63 -8.06
N ILE A 51 -10.94 12.19 -8.63
CA ILE A 51 -10.90 10.94 -9.39
C ILE A 51 -11.10 9.72 -8.48
N ALA A 52 -10.48 9.71 -7.30
CA ALA A 52 -10.66 8.64 -6.32
C ALA A 52 -12.11 8.55 -5.82
N GLY A 53 -12.78 9.72 -5.66
CA GLY A 53 -14.17 9.82 -5.24
C GLY A 53 -15.20 9.75 -6.38
N SER A 54 -14.82 9.36 -7.58
CA SER A 54 -15.72 9.34 -8.75
C SER A 54 -16.76 8.20 -8.74
N GLY A 55 -16.71 7.30 -7.75
CA GLY A 55 -17.67 6.20 -7.61
C GLY A 55 -17.32 4.96 -8.42
N ALA A 56 -16.04 4.69 -8.61
CA ALA A 56 -15.58 3.41 -9.18
C ALA A 56 -15.92 2.24 -8.24
N ASP A 57 -16.14 1.04 -8.79
CA ASP A 57 -16.38 -0.16 -7.98
C ASP A 57 -15.22 -0.45 -7.03
N LEU A 58 -13.99 -0.27 -7.51
CA LEU A 58 -12.75 -0.48 -6.77
C LEU A 58 -11.76 0.64 -7.04
N VAL A 59 -11.18 1.19 -5.98
CA VAL A 59 -10.06 2.13 -6.05
C VAL A 59 -8.82 1.48 -5.44
N LEU A 60 -7.75 1.34 -6.22
CA LEU A 60 -6.44 0.92 -5.72
C LEU A 60 -5.63 2.16 -5.34
N ASN A 61 -5.28 2.29 -4.06
CA ASN A 61 -4.40 3.35 -3.59
C ASN A 61 -3.00 2.81 -3.29
N GLY A 62 -2.06 3.11 -4.19
CA GLY A 62 -0.61 2.85 -4.04
C GLY A 62 0.22 4.11 -3.90
N ILE A 63 -0.38 5.26 -3.53
CA ILE A 63 0.32 6.53 -3.32
C ILE A 63 1.19 6.41 -2.07
N THR A 64 2.49 6.67 -2.20
CA THR A 64 3.42 6.59 -1.07
C THR A 64 3.26 7.77 -0.12
N GLY A 65 3.26 7.51 1.18
CA GLY A 65 3.19 8.52 2.23
C GLY A 65 1.77 8.96 2.59
N SER A 66 1.66 9.90 3.54
CA SER A 66 0.38 10.34 4.10
C SER A 66 -0.53 11.10 3.12
N VAL A 67 0.01 11.55 1.99
CA VAL A 67 -0.79 12.20 0.92
C VAL A 67 -1.82 11.27 0.28
N GLY A 68 -1.67 9.95 0.44
CA GLY A 68 -2.66 8.96 0.03
C GLY A 68 -3.92 8.90 0.91
N LEU A 69 -3.94 9.57 2.06
CA LEU A 69 -5.07 9.53 3.00
C LEU A 69 -6.34 10.18 2.43
N GLU A 70 -6.23 11.38 1.89
CA GLU A 70 -7.40 12.09 1.34
C GLU A 70 -8.06 11.35 0.17
N PRO A 71 -7.32 10.84 -0.84
CA PRO A 71 -7.91 10.02 -1.88
C PRO A 71 -8.58 8.73 -1.34
N SER A 72 -8.00 8.10 -0.31
CA SER A 72 -8.61 6.93 0.35
C SER A 72 -9.96 7.29 0.98
N ILE A 73 -10.02 8.41 1.71
CA ILE A 73 -11.26 8.91 2.33
C ILE A 73 -12.30 9.24 1.24
N ALA A 74 -11.89 9.87 0.14
CA ALA A 74 -12.77 10.21 -0.96
C ALA A 74 -13.39 8.95 -1.60
N ALA A 75 -12.57 7.91 -1.85
CA ALA A 75 -13.03 6.63 -2.38
C ALA A 75 -14.06 5.95 -1.45
N LEU A 76 -13.76 5.88 -0.15
CA LEU A 76 -14.65 5.26 0.83
C LEU A 76 -16.01 5.98 0.92
N ARG A 77 -15.99 7.32 0.98
CA ARG A 77 -17.22 8.14 1.02
C ARG A 77 -18.06 8.01 -0.23
N ALA A 78 -17.43 7.77 -1.38
CA ALA A 78 -18.12 7.49 -2.64
C ALA A 78 -18.72 6.07 -2.71
N GLY A 79 -18.50 5.23 -1.71
CA GLY A 79 -18.99 3.86 -1.66
C GLY A 79 -18.10 2.83 -2.37
N SER A 80 -16.94 3.23 -2.90
CA SER A 80 -16.01 2.33 -3.57
C SER A 80 -15.40 1.32 -2.61
N GLN A 81 -15.07 0.13 -3.08
CA GLN A 81 -14.10 -0.73 -2.41
C GLN A 81 -12.72 -0.07 -2.49
N LEU A 82 -11.96 -0.09 -1.40
CA LEU A 82 -10.62 0.45 -1.34
C LEU A 82 -9.60 -0.69 -1.22
N ALA A 83 -8.84 -0.95 -2.29
CA ALA A 83 -7.66 -1.80 -2.23
C ALA A 83 -6.48 -0.94 -1.75
N LEU A 84 -6.13 -1.07 -0.48
CA LEU A 84 -5.21 -0.16 0.21
C LEU A 84 -3.79 -0.75 0.26
N ALA A 85 -2.91 -0.21 -0.57
CA ALA A 85 -1.46 -0.50 -0.57
C ALA A 85 -0.64 0.57 0.18
N ASN A 86 -1.29 1.61 0.72
CA ASN A 86 -0.68 2.72 1.43
C ASN A 86 -0.89 2.55 2.95
N LYS A 87 0.07 1.97 3.63
CA LYS A 87 0.02 1.77 5.09
C LYS A 87 0.02 3.07 5.89
N GLU A 88 0.64 4.11 5.35
CA GLU A 88 0.73 5.41 6.02
C GLU A 88 -0.67 6.03 6.21
N SER A 89 -1.60 5.77 5.31
CA SER A 89 -2.99 6.22 5.47
C SER A 89 -3.67 5.59 6.68
N VAL A 90 -3.41 4.31 6.98
CA VAL A 90 -3.91 3.64 8.19
C VAL A 90 -3.21 4.16 9.43
N VAL A 91 -1.87 4.27 9.36
CA VAL A 91 -1.05 4.67 10.52
C VAL A 91 -1.31 6.13 10.91
N ALA A 92 -1.40 7.04 9.96
CA ALA A 92 -1.62 8.46 10.23
C ALA A 92 -3.11 8.80 10.39
N GLY A 93 -3.94 8.28 9.48
CA GLY A 93 -5.36 8.63 9.37
C GLY A 93 -6.29 7.83 10.28
N GLY A 94 -5.91 6.61 10.67
CA GLY A 94 -6.62 5.75 11.61
C GLY A 94 -8.13 5.93 11.63
N HIS A 95 -8.63 6.53 12.66
CA HIS A 95 -10.06 6.78 12.87
C HIS A 95 -10.72 7.62 11.76
N LEU A 96 -10.01 8.50 11.09
CA LEU A 96 -10.54 9.28 9.96
C LEU A 96 -10.80 8.38 8.75
N LEU A 97 -9.89 7.44 8.49
CA LEU A 97 -10.03 6.50 7.39
C LEU A 97 -11.20 5.54 7.64
N PHE A 98 -11.22 4.88 8.80
CA PHE A 98 -12.30 3.94 9.13
C PHE A 98 -13.64 4.62 9.30
N GLY A 99 -13.67 5.85 9.87
CA GLY A 99 -14.89 6.66 9.97
C GLY A 99 -15.45 7.17 8.63
N ALA A 100 -14.70 7.03 7.53
CA ALA A 100 -15.15 7.40 6.20
C ALA A 100 -15.89 6.26 5.47
N GLN A 101 -15.85 5.04 5.98
CA GLN A 101 -16.57 3.91 5.41
C GLN A 101 -18.08 4.14 5.50
N VAL A 102 -18.79 3.81 4.44
CA VAL A 102 -20.27 3.87 4.38
C VAL A 102 -20.91 2.49 4.50
N ARG A 103 -20.10 1.45 4.51
CA ARG A 103 -20.48 0.04 4.79
C ARG A 103 -19.27 -0.71 5.36
N ASP A 104 -19.54 -1.80 6.02
CA ASP A 104 -18.52 -2.72 6.49
C ASP A 104 -17.74 -3.35 5.31
N ASP A 105 -16.53 -3.84 5.58
CA ASP A 105 -15.67 -4.54 4.61
C ASP A 105 -15.29 -3.75 3.34
N GLN A 106 -15.27 -2.42 3.43
CA GLN A 106 -14.89 -1.56 2.30
C GLN A 106 -13.38 -1.53 2.05
N ILE A 107 -12.55 -1.86 3.04
CA ILE A 107 -11.08 -1.78 2.96
C ILE A 107 -10.51 -3.18 2.76
N ASN A 108 -9.83 -3.38 1.63
CA ASN A 108 -9.11 -4.60 1.30
C ASN A 108 -7.61 -4.33 1.41
N PRO A 109 -6.87 -4.93 2.36
CA PRO A 109 -5.44 -4.70 2.49
C PRO A 109 -4.67 -5.33 1.32
N VAL A 110 -3.74 -4.57 0.75
CA VAL A 110 -2.85 -5.00 -0.34
C VAL A 110 -1.44 -5.28 0.16
N ASP A 111 -1.01 -4.60 1.25
CA ASP A 111 0.25 -4.94 1.90
C ASP A 111 0.31 -6.45 2.19
N SER A 112 1.40 -7.08 1.84
CA SER A 112 1.49 -8.54 1.72
C SER A 112 1.14 -9.28 3.01
N GLU A 113 1.66 -8.84 4.13
CA GLU A 113 1.39 -9.46 5.44
C GLU A 113 -0.08 -9.29 5.84
N HIS A 114 -0.63 -8.10 5.61
CA HIS A 114 -2.04 -7.81 5.96
C HIS A 114 -3.01 -8.52 5.04
N SER A 115 -2.69 -8.65 3.76
CA SER A 115 -3.47 -9.44 2.81
C SER A 115 -3.52 -10.92 3.24
N ALA A 116 -2.40 -11.49 3.70
CA ALA A 116 -2.36 -12.85 4.22
C ALA A 116 -3.21 -13.03 5.47
N ILE A 117 -3.09 -12.10 6.42
CA ILE A 117 -3.89 -12.12 7.65
C ILE A 117 -5.37 -12.02 7.31
N TRP A 118 -5.75 -11.05 6.47
CA TRP A 118 -7.14 -10.84 6.03
C TRP A 118 -7.74 -12.09 5.39
N GLN A 119 -7.00 -12.76 4.52
CA GLN A 119 -7.44 -14.03 3.91
C GLN A 119 -7.55 -15.15 4.92
N SER A 120 -6.60 -15.25 5.86
CA SER A 120 -6.61 -16.26 6.92
C SER A 120 -7.80 -16.08 7.88
N LEU A 121 -8.14 -14.83 8.20
CA LEU A 121 -9.28 -14.51 9.06
C LEU A 121 -10.64 -14.90 8.46
N ARG A 122 -10.72 -15.11 7.14
CA ARG A 122 -11.94 -15.59 6.48
C ARG A 122 -12.28 -17.06 6.79
N SER A 123 -11.36 -17.81 7.40
CA SER A 123 -11.57 -19.22 7.76
C SER A 123 -12.28 -19.44 9.10
N GLY A 124 -12.52 -18.37 9.87
CA GLY A 124 -13.15 -18.44 11.18
C GLY A 124 -13.82 -17.13 11.58
N THR A 125 -14.11 -17.00 12.86
CA THR A 125 -14.70 -15.78 13.45
C THR A 125 -13.63 -14.98 14.20
N HIS A 126 -13.83 -13.68 14.34
CA HIS A 126 -12.94 -12.80 15.10
C HIS A 126 -12.76 -13.25 16.56
N ALA A 127 -13.79 -13.84 17.18
CA ALA A 127 -13.73 -14.36 18.54
C ALA A 127 -12.76 -15.55 18.71
N GLU A 128 -12.49 -16.29 17.64
CA GLU A 128 -11.57 -17.42 17.63
C GLU A 128 -10.10 -17.02 17.47
N VAL A 129 -9.83 -15.73 17.15
CA VAL A 129 -8.47 -15.23 16.97
C VAL A 129 -7.77 -15.15 18.33
N SER A 130 -6.78 -15.99 18.56
CA SER A 130 -5.92 -15.90 19.75
C SER A 130 -4.88 -14.78 19.59
N ARG A 131 -4.18 -14.74 18.47
CA ARG A 131 -3.16 -13.75 18.14
C ARG A 131 -2.95 -13.65 16.63
N LEU A 132 -2.41 -12.53 16.17
CA LEU A 132 -1.91 -12.37 14.82
C LEU A 132 -0.38 -12.55 14.82
N VAL A 133 0.15 -13.21 13.80
CA VAL A 133 1.60 -13.36 13.60
C VAL A 133 2.00 -12.66 12.32
N VAL A 134 2.76 -11.58 12.45
CA VAL A 134 3.28 -10.79 11.33
C VAL A 134 4.72 -11.21 11.06
N THR A 135 4.99 -11.72 9.87
CA THR A 135 6.34 -12.15 9.49
C THR A 135 7.21 -10.97 9.06
N ALA A 136 8.51 -11.09 9.27
CA ALA A 136 9.53 -10.12 8.86
C ALA A 136 10.74 -10.85 8.26
N SER A 137 11.38 -10.27 7.24
CA SER A 137 12.67 -10.76 6.72
C SER A 137 13.84 -10.49 7.67
N GLY A 138 13.73 -9.42 8.47
CA GLY A 138 14.72 -8.97 9.43
C GLY A 138 15.67 -7.88 8.91
N GLY A 139 15.57 -7.52 7.62
CA GLY A 139 16.36 -6.45 7.00
C GLY A 139 17.85 -6.80 6.82
N PRO A 140 18.66 -5.85 6.27
CA PRO A 140 20.07 -6.07 5.95
C PRO A 140 20.98 -6.20 7.18
N PHE A 141 20.59 -5.66 8.33
CA PHE A 141 21.39 -5.67 9.56
C PHE A 141 20.99 -6.77 10.55
N ARG A 142 20.22 -7.74 10.09
CA ARG A 142 19.84 -8.89 10.90
C ARG A 142 21.09 -9.62 11.41
N GLY A 143 21.17 -9.80 12.74
CA GLY A 143 22.31 -10.45 13.42
C GLY A 143 23.47 -9.51 13.75
N TRP A 144 23.45 -8.25 13.31
CA TRP A 144 24.45 -7.26 13.69
C TRP A 144 24.25 -6.84 15.14
N LYS A 145 25.35 -6.56 15.82
CA LYS A 145 25.34 -5.95 17.15
C LYS A 145 25.24 -4.44 17.03
N ARG A 146 24.65 -3.78 18.01
CA ARG A 146 24.56 -2.31 18.03
C ARG A 146 25.91 -1.61 17.85
N ALA A 147 27.00 -2.19 18.38
CA ALA A 147 28.34 -1.65 18.23
C ALA A 147 28.83 -1.65 16.77
N ASP A 148 28.33 -2.56 15.95
CA ASP A 148 28.73 -2.71 14.56
C ASP A 148 27.94 -1.77 13.62
N MET A 149 26.96 -1.02 14.19
CA MET A 149 26.03 -0.20 13.43
C MET A 149 26.38 1.30 13.42
N SER A 150 27.50 1.73 14.06
CA SER A 150 27.85 3.15 14.18
C SER A 150 28.13 3.83 12.83
N ASP A 151 28.66 3.08 11.88
CA ASP A 151 29.14 3.61 10.59
C ASP A 151 28.30 3.08 9.39
N ILE A 152 27.03 2.73 9.64
CA ILE A 152 26.12 2.29 8.58
C ILE A 152 25.89 3.41 7.57
N THR A 153 26.06 3.09 6.27
CA THR A 153 25.78 4.01 5.18
C THR A 153 24.37 3.82 4.62
N PRO A 154 23.81 4.83 3.92
CA PRO A 154 22.53 4.70 3.21
C PRO A 154 22.53 3.54 2.21
N GLU A 155 23.63 3.32 1.50
CA GLU A 155 23.77 2.24 0.52
C GLU A 155 23.65 0.86 1.17
N GLN A 156 24.24 0.68 2.35
CA GLN A 156 24.10 -0.55 3.12
C GLN A 156 22.67 -0.77 3.58
N ALA A 157 21.97 0.29 4.01
CA ALA A 157 20.57 0.22 4.42
C ALA A 157 19.63 -0.08 3.23
N LEU A 158 19.97 0.37 2.03
CA LEU A 158 19.24 0.08 0.79
C LEU A 158 19.48 -1.32 0.22
N ASN A 159 20.51 -2.02 0.69
CA ASN A 159 20.86 -3.36 0.20
C ASN A 159 20.10 -4.45 0.97
N HIS A 160 18.80 -4.59 0.66
CA HIS A 160 17.98 -5.62 1.32
C HIS A 160 18.34 -7.03 0.82
N PRO A 161 18.56 -8.02 1.74
CA PRO A 161 19.09 -9.32 1.37
C PRO A 161 18.13 -10.21 0.56
N THR A 162 16.84 -9.92 0.59
CA THR A 162 15.79 -10.80 0.02
C THR A 162 14.96 -10.11 -1.04
N TRP A 163 14.64 -8.81 -0.87
CA TRP A 163 13.65 -8.12 -1.69
C TRP A 163 14.20 -6.88 -2.38
N HIS A 164 13.77 -6.66 -3.62
CA HIS A 164 13.94 -5.39 -4.33
C HIS A 164 12.67 -4.56 -4.16
N MET A 165 12.74 -3.55 -3.30
CA MET A 165 11.61 -2.70 -2.95
C MET A 165 11.93 -1.22 -3.21
N GLY A 166 10.93 -0.36 -3.11
CA GLY A 166 11.15 1.08 -3.13
C GLY A 166 12.07 1.55 -1.99
N PRO A 167 12.79 2.67 -2.16
CA PRO A 167 13.81 3.11 -1.21
C PRO A 167 13.26 3.35 0.21
N VAL A 168 12.05 3.93 0.33
CA VAL A 168 11.44 4.22 1.64
C VAL A 168 11.18 2.93 2.42
N VAL A 169 10.54 1.93 1.80
CA VAL A 169 10.25 0.64 2.44
C VAL A 169 11.53 -0.10 2.79
N THR A 170 12.55 -0.04 1.93
CA THR A 170 13.83 -0.69 2.15
C THR A 170 14.55 -0.10 3.37
N ILE A 171 14.63 1.23 3.48
CA ILE A 171 15.19 1.91 4.66
C ILE A 171 14.40 1.58 5.92
N ASN A 172 13.07 1.62 5.87
CA ASN A 172 12.22 1.26 7.01
C ASN A 172 12.42 -0.20 7.44
N SER A 173 12.66 -1.11 6.49
CA SER A 173 12.95 -2.52 6.78
C SER A 173 14.29 -2.70 7.48
N SER A 174 15.29 -1.86 7.18
CA SER A 174 16.63 -1.95 7.76
C SER A 174 16.64 -1.76 9.29
N THR A 175 15.70 -1.01 9.81
CA THR A 175 15.54 -0.71 11.25
C THR A 175 14.35 -1.44 11.89
N LEU A 176 13.64 -2.28 11.14
CA LEU A 176 12.34 -2.86 11.50
C LEU A 176 11.23 -1.81 11.72
N MET A 177 11.43 -0.55 11.37
CA MET A 177 10.39 0.47 11.41
C MET A 177 9.20 0.08 10.53
N ASN A 178 9.46 -0.48 9.34
CA ASN A 178 8.40 -1.00 8.47
C ASN A 178 7.50 -1.99 9.23
N LYS A 179 8.11 -2.89 10.00
CA LYS A 179 7.36 -3.88 10.79
C LYS A 179 6.60 -3.23 11.95
N GLY A 180 7.16 -2.19 12.56
CA GLY A 180 6.43 -1.38 13.55
C GLY A 180 5.19 -0.71 12.98
N LEU A 181 5.29 -0.13 11.77
CA LEU A 181 4.14 0.45 11.06
C LEU A 181 3.10 -0.62 10.74
N GLU A 182 3.52 -1.79 10.32
CA GLU A 182 2.63 -2.92 10.02
C GLU A 182 1.92 -3.48 11.25
N VAL A 183 2.53 -3.46 12.44
CA VAL A 183 1.84 -3.81 13.69
C VAL A 183 0.71 -2.82 14.00
N ILE A 184 0.97 -1.51 13.81
CA ILE A 184 -0.06 -0.48 13.98
C ILE A 184 -1.19 -0.68 12.96
N GLU A 185 -0.82 -0.94 11.71
CA GLU A 185 -1.77 -1.19 10.62
C GLU A 185 -2.63 -2.42 10.92
N ALA A 186 -2.02 -3.56 11.28
CA ALA A 186 -2.74 -4.79 11.63
C ALA A 186 -3.70 -4.59 12.80
N SER A 187 -3.26 -3.87 13.84
CA SER A 187 -4.11 -3.56 15.00
C SER A 187 -5.37 -2.81 14.59
N ARG A 188 -5.26 -1.86 13.67
CA ARG A 188 -6.37 -1.03 13.21
C ARG A 188 -7.25 -1.72 12.18
N LEU A 189 -6.65 -2.44 11.21
CA LEU A 189 -7.40 -3.14 10.16
C LEU A 189 -8.23 -4.30 10.71
N PHE A 190 -7.71 -5.01 11.70
CA PHE A 190 -8.32 -6.24 12.20
C PHE A 190 -8.91 -6.11 13.61
N ASP A 191 -8.92 -4.91 14.17
CA ASP A 191 -9.40 -4.63 15.54
C ASP A 191 -8.82 -5.60 16.57
N VAL A 192 -7.51 -5.83 16.50
CA VAL A 192 -6.76 -6.69 17.44
C VAL A 192 -5.79 -5.84 18.24
N ALA A 193 -5.85 -6.00 19.57
CA ALA A 193 -4.98 -5.24 20.48
C ALA A 193 -3.49 -5.53 20.18
N PRO A 194 -2.59 -4.53 20.26
CA PRO A 194 -1.19 -4.67 19.89
C PRO A 194 -0.44 -5.77 20.66
N ASP A 195 -0.82 -6.06 21.90
CA ASP A 195 -0.26 -7.12 22.74
C ASP A 195 -0.63 -8.54 22.25
N ARG A 196 -1.61 -8.64 21.35
CA ARG A 196 -2.00 -9.86 20.65
C ARG A 196 -1.39 -9.98 19.26
N ILE A 197 -0.50 -9.07 18.87
CA ILE A 197 0.19 -9.07 17.58
C ILE A 197 1.67 -9.42 17.80
N VAL A 198 2.10 -10.55 17.27
CA VAL A 198 3.45 -11.08 17.45
C VAL A 198 4.23 -10.89 16.14
N VAL A 199 5.41 -10.29 16.23
CA VAL A 199 6.35 -10.22 15.09
C VAL A 199 7.30 -11.41 15.14
N THR A 200 7.40 -12.13 14.02
CA THR A 200 8.32 -13.24 13.86
C THR A 200 9.29 -12.99 12.73
N VAL A 201 10.58 -12.93 13.03
CA VAL A 201 11.60 -12.84 11.98
C VAL A 201 11.76 -14.21 11.33
N HIS A 202 11.48 -14.27 10.03
CA HIS A 202 11.56 -15.47 9.21
C HIS A 202 12.56 -15.23 8.05
N PRO A 203 13.85 -15.55 8.26
CA PRO A 203 14.93 -15.20 7.33
C PRO A 203 14.76 -15.78 5.93
N GLN A 204 14.19 -16.98 5.84
CA GLN A 204 13.97 -17.67 4.56
C GLN A 204 12.83 -17.08 3.76
N SER A 205 11.96 -16.30 4.40
CA SER A 205 10.80 -15.65 3.78
C SER A 205 9.91 -16.60 2.94
N ILE A 206 9.80 -17.88 3.37
CA ILE A 206 8.97 -18.89 2.71
C ILE A 206 7.49 -18.62 3.02
N ALA A 207 7.19 -18.32 4.29
CA ALA A 207 5.85 -17.95 4.73
C ALA A 207 5.64 -16.44 4.54
N VAL A 208 5.44 -16.01 3.31
CA VAL A 208 5.02 -14.66 2.93
C VAL A 208 3.72 -14.80 2.16
N SER A 209 2.80 -13.89 2.36
CA SER A 209 1.49 -13.91 1.72
C SER A 209 1.55 -14.10 0.21
N TYR A 210 2.51 -13.49 -0.43
CA TYR A 210 2.73 -13.61 -1.87
C TYR A 210 2.96 -15.07 -2.31
N THR A 211 3.74 -15.83 -1.58
CA THR A 211 4.02 -17.25 -1.88
C THR A 211 2.75 -18.11 -1.74
N HIS A 212 1.89 -17.80 -0.77
CA HIS A 212 0.65 -18.55 -0.55
C HIS A 212 -0.44 -18.25 -1.58
N LEU A 213 -0.47 -17.03 -2.13
CA LEU A 213 -1.42 -16.65 -3.18
C LEU A 213 -1.13 -17.29 -4.54
N THR A 214 0.10 -17.69 -4.80
CA THR A 214 0.50 -18.27 -6.10
C THR A 214 0.49 -19.78 -6.13
N LEU A 215 0.58 -20.46 -4.98
CA LEU A 215 0.59 -21.92 -4.90
C LEU A 215 -0.68 -22.61 -5.42
N PRO A 216 -1.90 -22.11 -5.19
CA PRO A 216 -3.11 -22.72 -5.73
C PRO A 216 -3.26 -22.60 -7.25
N THR A 217 -2.50 -21.72 -7.90
CA THR A 217 -2.58 -21.52 -9.37
C THR A 217 -1.62 -22.41 -10.15
N ILE A 218 -0.80 -23.21 -9.46
CA ILE A 218 0.21 -24.10 -10.07
C ILE A 218 -0.21 -25.60 -9.96
N ALA A 219 -1.33 -25.87 -9.31
CA ALA A 219 -1.85 -27.25 -9.13
C ALA A 219 -2.83 -27.64 -10.21
#